data_74308ad92704f651670e15241b03b689
#
_entry.id   74308ad92704f651670e15241b03b689
#
_cell.length_a   1.000
_cell.length_b   1.000
_cell.length_c   1.000
_cell.angle_alpha   90.00
_cell.angle_beta   90.00
_cell.angle_gamma   90.00
#
_symmetry.space_group_name_H-M   'P 1'
#
loop_
_entity.id
_entity.type
_entity.pdbx_description
1 polymer ?
#
loop_
_entity_poly.entity_id
_entity_poly.type
_entity_poly.pdbx_seq_one_letter_code
_entity_poly.pdbx_strand_id
1 'polypeptide(L)'
;MPQSGANSKIRLFYDFYGEDAIANTAELRNLGPFCVGGQGSAEVDAGVPTIAGFLSGAGRITTTNEDNHTTLVGTQAGFDVGLMGTIVLETRVQLENLDTKEVFIGFSDIAPETLSIETDILSAATTTITPVASDYVGFYLSAELTDDEDWHAVYNGGTTTGVTDSTTVDLDDDAVAGEWQILRLELTNDGTARWYIDEELKKTVTGAVSTTTNLALCVGVEAKGAAIETLDVDYISVKANRDFTV
;
A
#
# COMPACT_ATOMS: atom_id res chain seq x y z
N MET A 1 -13.11 -15.88 3.74
CA MET A 1 -14.25 -15.55 2.86
C MET A 1 -14.50 -14.06 2.95
N PRO A 2 -14.53 -13.32 1.85
CA PRO A 2 -14.87 -11.91 1.90
C PRO A 2 -16.26 -11.81 2.53
N GLN A 3 -16.35 -11.19 3.69
CA GLN A 3 -17.64 -10.93 4.31
C GLN A 3 -18.32 -9.80 3.53
N SER A 4 -19.07 -10.18 2.50
CA SER A 4 -20.05 -9.28 1.91
C SER A 4 -21.13 -9.07 2.97
N GLY A 5 -20.94 -8.03 3.80
CA GLY A 5 -21.91 -7.71 4.83
C GLY A 5 -23.27 -7.41 4.21
N ALA A 6 -24.34 -7.81 4.89
CA ALA A 6 -25.65 -7.23 4.68
C ALA A 6 -25.50 -5.71 4.66
N ASN A 7 -26.23 -4.99 3.82
CA ASN A 7 -26.21 -3.55 3.61
C ASN A 7 -25.22 -3.01 2.55
N SER A 8 -24.97 -3.77 1.49
CA SER A 8 -24.26 -3.23 0.32
C SER A 8 -22.83 -2.74 0.61
N LYS A 9 -22.15 -3.37 1.55
CA LYS A 9 -20.79 -3.00 1.94
C LYS A 9 -19.81 -4.13 1.61
N ILE A 10 -18.60 -3.75 1.17
CA ILE A 10 -17.41 -4.58 1.17
C ILE A 10 -16.66 -4.29 2.47
N ARG A 11 -16.22 -5.34 3.14
CA ARG A 11 -15.31 -5.26 4.28
C ARG A 11 -14.29 -6.37 4.14
N LEU A 12 -13.06 -5.99 3.87
CA LEU A 12 -11.91 -6.89 3.88
C LEU A 12 -11.13 -6.58 5.15
N PHE A 13 -10.76 -7.61 5.90
CA PHE A 13 -9.99 -7.46 7.13
C PHE A 13 -9.10 -8.67 7.35
N TYR A 14 -7.87 -8.44 7.73
CA TYR A 14 -6.93 -9.47 8.13
C TYR A 14 -5.99 -8.91 9.22
N ASP A 15 -5.84 -9.63 10.32
CA ASP A 15 -5.10 -9.20 11.52
C ASP A 15 -3.88 -10.08 11.83
N PHE A 16 -3.50 -10.96 10.93
CA PHE A 16 -2.35 -11.86 11.07
C PHE A 16 -2.34 -12.69 12.37
N TYR A 17 -3.51 -12.90 12.97
CA TYR A 17 -3.66 -13.63 14.24
C TYR A 17 -3.49 -15.16 14.08
N GLY A 18 -3.44 -15.66 12.87
CA GLY A 18 -3.29 -17.09 12.56
C GLY A 18 -1.84 -17.51 12.31
N GLU A 19 -1.62 -18.83 12.16
CA GLU A 19 -0.33 -19.39 11.73
C GLU A 19 -0.16 -19.36 10.19
N ASP A 20 -0.85 -18.49 9.51
CA ASP A 20 -0.79 -18.36 8.05
C ASP A 20 0.52 -17.67 7.64
N ALA A 21 1.64 -18.39 7.73
CA ALA A 21 2.88 -17.95 7.14
C ALA A 21 2.87 -18.26 5.65
N ILE A 22 2.95 -17.22 4.82
CA ILE A 22 3.15 -17.39 3.38
C ILE A 22 4.63 -17.22 3.08
N ALA A 23 5.28 -18.38 2.83
CA ALA A 23 6.63 -18.39 2.28
C ALA A 23 6.60 -17.96 0.81
N ASN A 24 7.78 -17.83 0.22
CA ASN A 24 7.98 -17.54 -1.20
C ASN A 24 7.06 -18.36 -2.11
N THR A 25 6.52 -17.74 -3.14
CA THR A 25 5.60 -18.38 -4.06
C THR A 25 5.72 -17.80 -5.47
N ALA A 26 5.73 -18.66 -6.47
CA ALA A 26 5.71 -18.29 -7.88
C ALA A 26 4.31 -17.85 -8.39
N GLU A 27 3.29 -17.93 -7.54
CA GLU A 27 1.92 -17.59 -7.89
C GLU A 27 1.27 -16.79 -6.76
N LEU A 28 0.27 -15.98 -7.09
CA LEU A 28 -0.54 -15.29 -6.09
C LEU A 28 -1.10 -16.26 -5.06
N ARG A 29 -0.85 -16.00 -3.81
CA ARG A 29 -1.38 -16.76 -2.68
C ARG A 29 -2.41 -15.97 -1.90
N ASN A 30 -3.45 -16.67 -1.47
CA ASN A 30 -4.48 -16.09 -0.63
C ASN A 30 -3.96 -15.90 0.79
N LEU A 31 -4.13 -14.70 1.30
CA LEU A 31 -3.93 -14.33 2.70
C LEU A 31 -5.24 -13.77 3.23
N GLY A 32 -6.10 -14.64 3.76
CA GLY A 32 -7.48 -14.26 4.09
C GLY A 32 -8.24 -13.73 2.87
N PRO A 33 -8.75 -12.49 2.90
CA PRO A 33 -9.42 -11.86 1.76
C PRO A 33 -8.46 -11.20 0.77
N PHE A 34 -7.17 -11.19 1.04
CA PHE A 34 -6.11 -10.58 0.23
C PHE A 34 -5.29 -11.66 -0.49
N CYS A 35 -4.36 -11.22 -1.31
CA CYS A 35 -3.34 -12.05 -1.94
C CYS A 35 -1.94 -11.50 -1.65
N VAL A 36 -0.94 -12.36 -1.67
CA VAL A 36 0.48 -11.98 -1.66
C VAL A 36 0.98 -11.98 -3.10
N GLY A 37 1.67 -10.95 -3.49
CA GLY A 37 2.24 -10.76 -4.83
C GLY A 37 3.49 -9.87 -4.78
N GLY A 38 3.86 -9.35 -5.92
CA GLY A 38 5.04 -8.52 -6.14
C GLY A 38 6.11 -9.25 -6.95
N GLN A 39 6.96 -8.51 -7.64
CA GLN A 39 7.99 -9.03 -8.55
C GLN A 39 8.92 -10.03 -7.87
N GLY A 40 9.31 -9.79 -6.61
CA GLY A 40 10.19 -10.66 -5.84
C GLY A 40 9.49 -11.75 -5.03
N SER A 41 8.16 -11.79 -4.99
CA SER A 41 7.40 -12.66 -4.08
C SER A 41 7.59 -14.16 -4.28
N ALA A 42 8.10 -14.57 -5.45
CA ALA A 42 8.37 -15.97 -5.80
C ALA A 42 9.74 -16.48 -5.35
N GLU A 43 10.59 -15.61 -4.86
CA GLU A 43 11.98 -15.94 -4.59
C GLU A 43 12.21 -16.41 -3.15
N VAL A 44 13.36 -17.06 -2.93
CA VAL A 44 13.78 -17.46 -1.60
C VAL A 44 13.96 -16.22 -0.73
N ASP A 45 13.54 -16.29 0.52
CA ASP A 45 13.55 -15.22 1.52
C ASP A 45 12.40 -14.20 1.43
N ALA A 46 11.66 -14.14 0.31
CA ALA A 46 10.42 -13.35 0.23
C ALA A 46 9.25 -14.06 0.93
N GLY A 47 8.27 -13.28 1.38
CA GLY A 47 7.04 -13.81 1.94
C GLY A 47 6.36 -12.90 2.96
N VAL A 48 5.36 -13.47 3.64
CA VAL A 48 4.63 -12.78 4.71
C VAL A 48 4.51 -13.72 5.91
N PRO A 49 5.61 -13.99 6.64
CA PRO A 49 5.55 -14.76 7.88
C PRO A 49 4.86 -13.98 9.00
N THR A 50 4.18 -14.69 9.89
CA THR A 50 3.71 -14.12 11.16
C THR A 50 4.89 -13.80 12.09
N ILE A 51 4.81 -12.66 12.79
CA ILE A 51 5.83 -12.29 13.79
C ILE A 51 5.53 -13.06 15.08
N ALA A 52 6.48 -13.91 15.47
CA ALA A 52 6.33 -14.71 16.69
C ALA A 52 6.30 -13.83 17.95
N GLY A 53 5.34 -14.11 18.84
CA GLY A 53 5.24 -13.43 20.14
C GLY A 53 4.55 -12.08 20.13
N PHE A 54 3.98 -11.64 19.01
CA PHE A 54 3.16 -10.44 18.95
C PHE A 54 1.73 -10.74 19.45
N LEU A 55 1.31 -10.05 20.51
CA LEU A 55 0.08 -10.40 21.25
C LEU A 55 -1.22 -10.29 20.44
N SER A 56 -1.26 -9.42 19.46
CA SER A 56 -2.44 -9.20 18.61
C SER A 56 -2.33 -9.83 17.23
N GLY A 57 -1.22 -10.51 16.95
CA GLY A 57 -0.86 -10.94 15.60
C GLY A 57 -0.19 -9.80 14.84
N ALA A 58 0.82 -10.12 14.06
CA ALA A 58 1.42 -9.23 13.06
C ALA A 58 2.10 -10.08 11.99
N GLY A 59 2.06 -9.61 10.75
CA GLY A 59 2.78 -10.19 9.62
C GLY A 59 3.97 -9.32 9.25
N ARG A 60 5.03 -9.95 8.77
CA ARG A 60 6.20 -9.27 8.22
C ARG A 60 6.24 -9.49 6.72
N ILE A 61 5.94 -8.48 5.94
CA ILE A 61 6.17 -8.50 4.51
C ILE A 61 7.68 -8.40 4.29
N THR A 62 8.27 -9.38 3.61
CA THR A 62 9.71 -9.51 3.45
C THR A 62 10.07 -9.64 1.98
N THR A 63 11.02 -8.82 1.50
CA THR A 63 11.55 -8.89 0.13
C THR A 63 12.69 -9.89 0.02
N THR A 64 13.18 -10.10 -1.21
CA THR A 64 14.50 -10.70 -1.46
C THR A 64 15.60 -9.65 -1.30
N ASN A 65 16.86 -10.08 -1.43
CA ASN A 65 18.03 -9.20 -1.42
C ASN A 65 18.37 -8.66 -2.82
N GLU A 66 17.40 -8.45 -3.67
CA GLU A 66 17.58 -7.96 -5.03
C GLU A 66 16.92 -6.60 -5.23
N ASP A 67 17.61 -5.72 -5.93
CA ASP A 67 17.13 -4.37 -6.25
C ASP A 67 15.82 -4.39 -7.03
N ASN A 68 14.89 -3.51 -6.68
CA ASN A 68 13.56 -3.39 -7.28
C ASN A 68 12.66 -4.63 -7.12
N HIS A 69 12.96 -5.51 -6.16
CA HIS A 69 12.10 -6.63 -5.84
C HIS A 69 11.10 -6.26 -4.75
N THR A 70 9.84 -6.23 -5.14
CA THR A 70 8.69 -5.97 -4.26
C THR A 70 8.10 -7.25 -3.71
N THR A 71 7.68 -7.21 -2.45
CA THR A 71 6.70 -8.12 -1.88
C THR A 71 5.54 -7.30 -1.31
N LEU A 72 4.31 -7.72 -1.58
CA LEU A 72 3.12 -6.98 -1.18
C LEU A 72 1.97 -7.89 -0.74
N VAL A 73 1.07 -7.32 0.06
CA VAL A 73 -0.29 -7.83 0.31
C VAL A 73 -1.27 -6.91 -0.41
N GLY A 74 -2.13 -7.47 -1.24
CA GLY A 74 -3.01 -6.69 -2.08
C GLY A 74 -4.29 -7.39 -2.50
N THR A 75 -4.99 -6.81 -3.47
CA THR A 75 -6.17 -7.40 -4.11
C THR A 75 -6.02 -7.32 -5.63
N GLN A 76 -6.83 -8.09 -6.35
CA GLN A 76 -7.07 -7.81 -7.76
C GLN A 76 -7.75 -6.44 -7.93
N ALA A 77 -7.70 -5.87 -9.14
CA ALA A 77 -8.37 -4.62 -9.47
C ALA A 77 -9.89 -4.76 -9.30
N GLY A 78 -10.40 -4.30 -8.18
CA GLY A 78 -11.80 -4.47 -7.79
C GLY A 78 -12.42 -3.25 -7.11
N PHE A 79 -11.70 -2.11 -7.09
CA PHE A 79 -12.17 -0.87 -6.49
C PHE A 79 -12.33 0.22 -7.55
N ASP A 80 -13.57 0.58 -7.86
CA ASP A 80 -13.91 1.75 -8.66
C ASP A 80 -14.33 2.89 -7.72
N VAL A 81 -13.54 3.97 -7.71
CA VAL A 81 -13.74 5.07 -6.76
C VAL A 81 -15.08 5.78 -6.98
N GLY A 82 -15.47 5.98 -8.25
CA GLY A 82 -16.72 6.67 -8.59
C GLY A 82 -17.97 5.90 -8.21
N LEU A 83 -17.91 4.56 -8.30
CA LEU A 83 -19.06 3.69 -8.05
C LEU A 83 -19.11 3.17 -6.61
N MET A 84 -17.97 2.98 -5.96
CA MET A 84 -17.86 2.32 -4.65
C MET A 84 -17.60 3.28 -3.49
N GLY A 85 -17.51 4.58 -3.76
CA GLY A 85 -17.15 5.59 -2.75
C GLY A 85 -18.04 5.55 -1.50
N THR A 86 -17.58 5.79 -0.31
CA THR A 86 -16.26 6.09 0.20
C THR A 86 -15.48 4.80 0.39
N ILE A 87 -14.28 4.71 -0.20
CA ILE A 87 -13.35 3.63 0.05
C ILE A 87 -12.43 4.07 1.19
N VAL A 88 -12.24 3.23 2.20
CA VAL A 88 -11.36 3.49 3.34
C VAL A 88 -10.39 2.33 3.46
N LEU A 89 -9.12 2.62 3.29
CA LEU A 89 -8.00 1.75 3.68
C LEU A 89 -7.49 2.21 5.04
N GLU A 90 -7.27 1.29 5.94
CA GLU A 90 -6.60 1.53 7.22
C GLU A 90 -5.68 0.36 7.52
N THR A 91 -4.47 0.66 7.90
CA THR A 91 -3.46 -0.33 8.29
C THR A 91 -2.58 0.25 9.39
N ARG A 92 -2.05 -0.60 10.25
CA ARG A 92 -1.06 -0.23 11.24
C ARG A 92 0.25 -0.90 10.90
N VAL A 93 1.29 -0.10 10.71
CA VAL A 93 2.58 -0.55 10.18
C VAL A 93 3.74 -0.12 11.06
N GLN A 94 4.86 -0.86 10.93
CA GLN A 94 6.13 -0.54 11.57
C GLN A 94 7.26 -0.85 10.59
N LEU A 95 8.25 0.03 10.54
CA LEU A 95 9.49 -0.16 9.79
C LEU A 95 10.63 -0.47 10.76
N GLU A 96 11.38 -1.55 10.56
CA GLU A 96 12.52 -1.91 11.41
C GLU A 96 13.69 -0.93 11.20
N ASN A 97 13.87 -0.47 9.97
CA ASN A 97 14.80 0.58 9.55
C ASN A 97 14.18 1.35 8.38
N LEU A 98 14.76 2.45 7.97
CA LEU A 98 14.30 3.29 6.86
C LEU A 98 15.26 3.22 5.65
N ASP A 99 16.44 2.62 5.81
CA ASP A 99 17.45 2.52 4.77
C ASP A 99 17.04 1.53 3.66
N THR A 100 17.49 1.80 2.45
CA THR A 100 17.45 0.87 1.30
C THR A 100 16.08 0.28 0.92
N LYS A 101 14.99 0.99 1.19
CA LYS A 101 13.63 0.52 0.85
C LYS A 101 12.74 1.58 0.25
N GLU A 102 11.73 1.10 -0.44
CA GLU A 102 10.52 1.84 -0.77
C GLU A 102 9.30 1.15 -0.18
N VAL A 103 8.34 1.94 0.27
CA VAL A 103 7.05 1.47 0.78
C VAL A 103 5.93 2.19 0.04
N PHE A 104 4.96 1.42 -0.47
CA PHE A 104 3.72 1.97 -0.99
C PHE A 104 2.52 1.32 -0.30
N ILE A 105 1.62 2.16 0.22
CA ILE A 105 0.40 1.74 0.90
C ILE A 105 -0.77 2.52 0.32
N GLY A 106 -1.57 1.87 -0.54
CA GLY A 106 -2.63 2.57 -1.25
C GLY A 106 -3.30 1.73 -2.32
N PHE A 107 -3.69 2.38 -3.39
CA PHE A 107 -4.36 1.77 -4.54
C PHE A 107 -3.67 2.19 -5.84
N SER A 108 -3.58 1.27 -6.82
CA SER A 108 -3.09 1.56 -8.17
C SER A 108 -3.85 0.73 -9.22
N ASP A 109 -3.76 1.12 -10.48
CA ASP A 109 -4.31 0.36 -11.61
C ASP A 109 -3.44 -0.84 -12.03
N ILE A 110 -2.36 -1.10 -11.30
CA ILE A 110 -1.44 -2.21 -11.57
C ILE A 110 -1.88 -3.47 -10.82
N ALA A 111 -1.86 -4.59 -11.51
CA ALA A 111 -2.16 -5.89 -10.92
C ALA A 111 -1.02 -6.35 -9.98
N PRO A 112 -1.35 -7.01 -8.86
CA PRO A 112 -0.37 -7.31 -7.80
C PRO A 112 0.62 -8.43 -8.13
N GLU A 113 0.39 -9.24 -9.19
CA GLU A 113 1.16 -10.47 -9.44
C GLU A 113 2.66 -10.26 -9.56
N THR A 114 3.06 -9.29 -10.37
CA THR A 114 4.47 -9.01 -10.70
C THR A 114 4.82 -7.54 -10.50
N LEU A 115 4.06 -6.85 -9.66
CA LEU A 115 4.23 -5.43 -9.43
C LEU A 115 5.58 -5.15 -8.77
N SER A 116 6.31 -4.17 -9.32
CA SER A 116 7.39 -3.44 -8.67
C SER A 116 6.92 -2.02 -8.36
N ILE A 117 7.21 -1.51 -7.18
CA ILE A 117 6.81 -0.16 -6.80
C ILE A 117 7.48 0.85 -7.73
N GLU A 118 8.81 0.75 -7.89
CA GLU A 118 9.59 1.69 -8.70
C GLU A 118 9.25 1.64 -10.18
N THR A 119 9.14 0.47 -10.76
CA THR A 119 9.01 0.35 -12.21
C THR A 119 7.56 0.39 -12.71
N ASP A 120 6.58 0.15 -11.84
CA ASP A 120 5.18 0.05 -12.24
C ASP A 120 4.27 1.12 -11.63
N ILE A 121 4.55 1.62 -10.40
CA ILE A 121 3.69 2.63 -9.75
C ILE A 121 4.33 4.02 -9.86
N LEU A 122 5.49 4.21 -9.27
CA LEU A 122 6.22 5.48 -9.24
C LEU A 122 7.68 5.25 -8.85
N SER A 123 8.58 6.10 -9.31
CA SER A 123 9.98 6.08 -8.90
C SER A 123 10.37 7.38 -8.20
N ALA A 124 11.40 7.33 -7.36
CA ALA A 124 11.90 8.45 -6.60
C ALA A 124 13.38 8.72 -6.89
N ALA A 125 13.78 9.99 -6.84
CA ALA A 125 15.18 10.37 -6.88
C ALA A 125 15.36 11.77 -6.28
N THR A 126 16.12 11.88 -5.20
CA THR A 126 16.45 13.14 -4.49
C THR A 126 15.17 13.85 -3.99
N THR A 127 14.61 14.77 -4.77
CA THR A 127 13.35 15.48 -4.45
C THR A 127 12.26 15.23 -5.49
N THR A 128 12.49 14.31 -6.42
CA THR A 128 11.59 14.08 -7.53
C THR A 128 10.89 12.74 -7.39
N ILE A 129 9.56 12.74 -7.48
CA ILE A 129 8.71 11.56 -7.63
C ILE A 129 8.22 11.52 -9.07
N THR A 130 8.48 10.43 -9.77
CA THR A 130 8.08 10.25 -11.17
C THR A 130 6.95 9.23 -11.27
N PRO A 131 5.72 9.64 -11.65
CA PRO A 131 4.62 8.73 -11.91
C PRO A 131 4.95 7.74 -13.04
N VAL A 132 4.65 6.45 -12.83
CA VAL A 132 4.73 5.39 -13.84
C VAL A 132 3.33 4.87 -14.13
N ALA A 133 2.58 4.47 -13.11
CA ALA A 133 1.17 4.07 -13.26
C ALA A 133 0.31 5.24 -13.73
N SER A 134 -0.75 4.93 -14.49
CA SER A 134 -1.72 5.93 -14.94
C SER A 134 -2.58 6.44 -13.78
N ASP A 135 -2.97 5.54 -12.88
CA ASP A 135 -3.85 5.83 -11.74
C ASP A 135 -3.30 5.19 -10.46
N TYR A 136 -2.97 6.02 -9.48
CA TYR A 136 -2.60 5.57 -8.13
C TYR A 136 -2.87 6.64 -7.09
N VAL A 137 -3.03 6.20 -5.84
CA VAL A 137 -3.19 7.07 -4.67
C VAL A 137 -2.78 6.31 -3.41
N GLY A 138 -1.92 6.91 -2.58
CA GLY A 138 -1.43 6.21 -1.38
C GLY A 138 -0.44 7.01 -0.55
N PHE A 139 0.06 6.35 0.48
CA PHE A 139 1.25 6.74 1.21
C PHE A 139 2.48 6.16 0.52
N TYR A 140 3.54 6.91 0.51
CA TYR A 140 4.81 6.52 -0.06
C TYR A 140 5.96 6.98 0.83
N LEU A 141 6.97 6.12 0.96
CA LEU A 141 8.24 6.41 1.63
C LEU A 141 9.34 5.79 0.77
N SER A 142 10.46 6.49 0.60
CA SER A 142 11.58 5.98 -0.20
C SER A 142 12.91 6.47 0.32
N ALA A 143 13.84 5.55 0.50
CA ALA A 143 15.24 5.83 0.83
C ALA A 143 16.00 6.59 -0.28
N GLU A 144 15.40 6.78 -1.46
CA GLU A 144 15.98 7.56 -2.55
C GLU A 144 15.61 9.05 -2.53
N LEU A 145 14.66 9.42 -1.67
CA LEU A 145 14.31 10.82 -1.43
C LEU A 145 15.28 11.45 -0.43
N THR A 146 15.42 12.77 -0.50
CA THR A 146 16.20 13.53 0.49
C THR A 146 15.53 13.51 1.86
N ASP A 147 14.19 13.51 1.84
CA ASP A 147 13.31 13.42 3.00
C ASP A 147 12.88 11.95 3.15
N ASP A 148 13.84 11.05 3.37
CA ASP A 148 13.67 9.59 3.34
C ASP A 148 12.95 9.03 4.58
N GLU A 149 12.79 9.83 5.62
CA GLU A 149 12.03 9.50 6.83
C GLU A 149 10.55 9.89 6.70
N ASP A 150 10.17 10.79 5.78
CA ASP A 150 8.83 11.34 5.68
C ASP A 150 7.85 10.46 4.88
N TRP A 151 6.61 10.39 5.36
CA TRP A 151 5.49 9.90 4.56
C TRP A 151 5.05 10.93 3.54
N HIS A 152 4.88 10.50 2.30
CA HIS A 152 4.43 11.34 1.18
C HIS A 152 3.03 10.94 0.73
N ALA A 153 2.16 11.93 0.49
CA ALA A 153 0.83 11.75 -0.10
C ALA A 153 0.93 11.71 -1.63
N VAL A 154 1.11 10.54 -2.21
CA VAL A 154 1.27 10.38 -3.66
C VAL A 154 -0.05 10.07 -4.35
N TYR A 155 -0.24 10.63 -5.57
CA TYR A 155 -1.46 10.45 -6.35
C TYR A 155 -1.25 10.78 -7.83
N ASN A 156 -2.02 10.15 -8.70
CA ASN A 156 -2.09 10.43 -10.14
C ASN A 156 -3.41 9.91 -10.74
N GLY A 157 -3.76 10.39 -11.94
CA GLY A 157 -4.88 9.89 -12.76
C GLY A 157 -6.20 10.63 -12.56
N GLY A 158 -6.32 11.48 -11.56
CA GLY A 158 -7.51 12.30 -11.32
C GLY A 158 -7.54 13.59 -12.13
N THR A 159 -8.45 14.49 -11.74
CA THR A 159 -8.55 15.83 -12.36
C THR A 159 -7.47 16.77 -11.86
N THR A 160 -6.87 16.48 -10.71
CA THR A 160 -5.70 17.18 -10.18
C THR A 160 -4.45 16.42 -10.61
N THR A 161 -3.57 17.10 -11.32
CA THR A 161 -2.31 16.51 -11.78
C THR A 161 -1.46 16.06 -10.61
N GLY A 162 -0.90 14.86 -10.69
CA GLY A 162 0.04 14.32 -9.71
C GLY A 162 1.24 15.24 -9.52
N VAL A 163 1.67 15.42 -8.28
CA VAL A 163 2.81 16.26 -7.95
C VAL A 163 4.08 15.43 -8.04
N THR A 164 5.10 15.97 -8.66
CA THR A 164 6.41 15.32 -8.84
C THR A 164 7.48 15.84 -7.89
N ASP A 165 7.22 16.86 -7.10
CA ASP A 165 8.12 17.40 -6.08
C ASP A 165 7.74 16.79 -4.72
N SER A 166 8.66 16.02 -4.11
CA SER A 166 8.45 15.34 -2.83
C SER A 166 8.06 16.31 -1.73
N THR A 167 8.70 17.47 -1.66
CA THR A 167 8.44 18.48 -0.63
C THR A 167 7.02 19.05 -0.67
N THR A 168 6.33 18.96 -1.81
CA THR A 168 4.95 19.42 -1.95
C THR A 168 3.94 18.38 -1.49
N VAL A 169 4.30 17.09 -1.55
CA VAL A 169 3.45 15.96 -1.15
C VAL A 169 3.85 15.36 0.19
N ASP A 170 4.85 15.91 0.82
CA ASP A 170 5.25 15.61 2.18
C ASP A 170 4.07 15.81 3.15
N LEU A 171 3.94 14.93 4.13
CA LEU A 171 2.89 14.95 5.15
C LEU A 171 3.37 15.56 6.48
N ASP A 172 4.61 16.03 6.53
CA ASP A 172 5.24 16.54 7.77
C ASP A 172 5.09 15.54 8.94
N ASP A 173 5.31 14.25 8.65
CA ASP A 173 5.15 13.16 9.64
C ASP A 173 6.12 12.02 9.34
N ASP A 174 7.16 11.94 10.18
CA ASP A 174 8.25 10.99 10.03
C ASP A 174 7.81 9.56 10.35
N ALA A 175 8.24 8.62 9.55
CA ALA A 175 8.30 7.23 9.95
C ALA A 175 9.49 7.06 10.90
N VAL A 176 9.24 6.55 12.10
CA VAL A 176 10.31 6.30 13.09
C VAL A 176 10.58 4.81 13.16
N ALA A 177 11.85 4.43 12.94
CA ALA A 177 12.26 3.03 12.99
C ALA A 177 11.88 2.37 14.33
N GLY A 178 11.18 1.25 14.27
CA GLY A 178 10.70 0.52 15.44
C GLY A 178 9.41 1.06 16.08
N GLU A 179 8.81 2.12 15.56
CA GLU A 179 7.53 2.65 16.06
C GLU A 179 6.36 2.27 15.14
N TRP A 180 5.21 2.03 15.74
CA TRP A 180 3.98 1.71 15.03
C TRP A 180 3.19 2.97 14.69
N GLN A 181 2.78 3.11 13.42
CA GLN A 181 1.89 4.18 12.95
C GLN A 181 0.63 3.61 12.31
N ILE A 182 -0.50 4.28 12.49
CA ILE A 182 -1.77 3.96 11.82
C ILE A 182 -1.90 4.87 10.60
N LEU A 183 -1.89 4.27 9.41
CA LEU A 183 -2.08 4.96 8.14
C LEU A 183 -3.51 4.71 7.65
N ARG A 184 -4.28 5.78 7.41
CA ARG A 184 -5.63 5.70 6.87
C ARG A 184 -5.78 6.58 5.64
N LEU A 185 -6.23 5.97 4.54
CA LEU A 185 -6.57 6.64 3.28
C LEU A 185 -8.07 6.57 3.04
N GLU A 186 -8.71 7.71 2.79
CA GLU A 186 -10.12 7.79 2.45
C GLU A 186 -10.29 8.35 1.03
N LEU A 187 -11.06 7.65 0.17
CA LEU A 187 -11.36 8.05 -1.19
C LEU A 187 -12.88 8.26 -1.32
N THR A 188 -13.29 9.47 -1.70
CA THR A 188 -14.71 9.76 -1.98
C THR A 188 -15.01 9.62 -3.46
N ASN A 189 -16.28 9.44 -3.82
CA ASN A 189 -16.73 9.14 -5.19
C ASN A 189 -16.46 10.23 -6.23
N ASP A 190 -15.99 11.40 -5.82
CA ASP A 190 -15.53 12.48 -6.69
C ASP A 190 -14.00 12.45 -6.93
N GLY A 191 -13.32 11.38 -6.49
CA GLY A 191 -11.86 11.23 -6.59
C GLY A 191 -11.07 12.01 -5.55
N THR A 192 -11.74 12.59 -4.54
CA THR A 192 -11.03 13.26 -3.43
C THR A 192 -10.39 12.24 -2.52
N ALA A 193 -9.12 12.45 -2.22
CA ALA A 193 -8.35 11.64 -1.27
C ALA A 193 -7.99 12.42 0.00
N ARG A 194 -8.00 11.71 1.14
CA ARG A 194 -7.60 12.23 2.45
C ARG A 194 -6.65 11.25 3.11
N TRP A 195 -5.50 11.75 3.55
CA TRP A 195 -4.46 10.98 4.25
C TRP A 195 -4.48 11.33 5.73
N TYR A 196 -4.52 10.30 6.57
CA TYR A 196 -4.48 10.42 8.02
C TYR A 196 -3.33 9.57 8.56
N ILE A 197 -2.56 10.11 9.49
CA ILE A 197 -1.55 9.39 10.26
C ILE A 197 -1.95 9.51 11.72
N ASP A 198 -2.03 8.38 12.44
CA ASP A 198 -2.44 8.30 13.84
C ASP A 198 -3.73 9.09 14.15
N GLU A 199 -4.73 8.92 13.26
CA GLU A 199 -6.05 9.57 13.29
C GLU A 199 -6.03 11.08 12.93
N GLU A 200 -4.88 11.71 12.76
CA GLU A 200 -4.76 13.10 12.37
C GLU A 200 -4.85 13.26 10.85
N LEU A 201 -5.71 14.17 10.37
CA LEU A 201 -5.78 14.51 8.94
C LEU A 201 -4.56 15.35 8.54
N LYS A 202 -3.69 14.78 7.70
CA LYS A 202 -2.48 15.45 7.20
C LYS A 202 -2.72 16.18 5.87
N LYS A 203 -3.46 15.57 4.95
CA LYS A 203 -3.66 16.15 3.60
C LYS A 203 -5.02 15.82 3.01
N THR A 204 -5.53 16.73 2.21
CA THR A 204 -6.71 16.53 1.34
C THR A 204 -6.40 17.02 -0.06
N VAL A 205 -6.68 16.17 -1.06
CA VAL A 205 -6.55 16.52 -2.48
C VAL A 205 -7.84 16.16 -3.18
N THR A 206 -8.52 17.18 -3.74
CA THR A 206 -9.74 16.98 -4.54
C THR A 206 -9.37 16.51 -5.94
N GLY A 207 -10.07 15.48 -6.43
CA GLY A 207 -9.78 14.91 -7.75
C GLY A 207 -8.37 14.31 -7.85
N ALA A 208 -7.89 13.68 -6.80
CA ALA A 208 -6.57 13.08 -6.73
C ALA A 208 -6.43 11.84 -7.64
N VAL A 209 -7.50 11.05 -7.78
CA VAL A 209 -7.49 9.78 -8.50
C VAL A 209 -8.68 9.69 -9.45
N SER A 210 -8.57 8.86 -10.49
CA SER A 210 -9.65 8.58 -11.44
C SER A 210 -10.90 8.04 -10.74
N THR A 211 -12.07 8.44 -11.24
CA THR A 211 -13.36 7.92 -10.79
C THR A 211 -13.93 6.84 -11.72
N THR A 212 -13.16 6.39 -12.70
CA THR A 212 -13.61 5.42 -13.72
C THR A 212 -12.61 4.28 -13.95
N THR A 213 -11.48 4.29 -13.24
CA THR A 213 -10.45 3.24 -13.33
C THR A 213 -10.62 2.28 -12.17
N ASN A 214 -10.56 0.97 -12.44
CA ASN A 214 -10.54 -0.05 -11.42
C ASN A 214 -9.15 -0.14 -10.79
N LEU A 215 -9.10 -0.02 -9.48
CA LEU A 215 -7.86 -0.04 -8.71
C LEU A 215 -7.70 -1.34 -7.93
N ALA A 216 -6.47 -1.75 -7.73
CA ALA A 216 -6.03 -2.81 -6.83
C ALA A 216 -5.44 -2.21 -5.55
N LEU A 217 -5.69 -2.84 -4.40
CA LEU A 217 -4.98 -2.52 -3.16
C LEU A 217 -3.53 -2.99 -3.27
N CYS A 218 -2.62 -2.19 -2.75
CA CYS A 218 -1.21 -2.54 -2.52
C CYS A 218 -0.79 -2.06 -1.12
N VAL A 219 -0.30 -2.98 -0.30
CA VAL A 219 0.45 -2.73 0.94
C VAL A 219 1.76 -3.46 0.78
N GLY A 220 2.82 -2.77 0.42
CA GLY A 220 4.04 -3.43 -0.03
C GLY A 220 5.32 -2.68 0.33
N VAL A 221 6.41 -3.44 0.31
CA VAL A 221 7.78 -2.96 0.45
C VAL A 221 8.62 -3.48 -0.70
N GLU A 222 9.52 -2.64 -1.20
CA GLU A 222 10.48 -2.94 -2.25
C GLU A 222 11.90 -2.72 -1.73
N ALA A 223 12.81 -3.60 -2.11
CA ALA A 223 14.23 -3.44 -1.80
C ALA A 223 14.90 -2.48 -2.78
N LYS A 224 15.68 -1.53 -2.27
CA LYS A 224 16.50 -0.59 -3.04
C LYS A 224 17.96 -0.95 -2.86
N GLY A 225 18.37 -2.01 -3.55
CA GLY A 225 19.71 -2.55 -3.48
C GLY A 225 19.75 -3.99 -2.95
N ALA A 226 20.96 -4.52 -2.71
CA ALA A 226 21.17 -5.90 -2.30
C ALA A 226 20.94 -6.10 -0.77
N ALA A 227 19.72 -5.81 -0.30
CA ALA A 227 19.31 -5.98 1.09
C ALA A 227 17.90 -6.60 1.16
N ILE A 228 17.66 -7.44 2.16
CA ILE A 228 16.32 -7.92 2.48
C ILE A 228 15.63 -6.83 3.28
N GLU A 229 14.50 -6.33 2.76
CA GLU A 229 13.72 -5.28 3.40
C GLU A 229 12.42 -5.80 3.97
N THR A 230 11.94 -5.14 5.01
CA THR A 230 10.75 -5.58 5.74
C THR A 230 9.78 -4.44 6.01
N LEU A 231 8.49 -4.80 6.03
CA LEU A 231 7.39 -3.97 6.50
C LEU A 231 6.54 -4.82 7.45
N ASP A 232 6.51 -4.47 8.71
CA ASP A 232 5.67 -5.12 9.69
C ASP A 232 4.25 -4.55 9.65
N VAL A 233 3.24 -5.42 9.65
CA VAL A 233 1.83 -5.05 9.53
C VAL A 233 1.03 -5.75 10.62
N ASP A 234 0.35 -4.97 11.47
CA ASP A 234 -0.54 -5.48 12.51
C ASP A 234 -1.88 -5.93 11.90
N TYR A 235 -2.50 -5.06 11.10
CA TYR A 235 -3.72 -5.39 10.37
C TYR A 235 -3.84 -4.63 9.05
N ILE A 236 -4.67 -5.17 8.16
CA ILE A 236 -5.12 -4.49 6.94
C ILE A 236 -6.65 -4.49 6.93
N SER A 237 -7.27 -3.32 6.82
CA SER A 237 -8.71 -3.12 6.77
C SER A 237 -9.11 -2.29 5.56
N VAL A 238 -10.00 -2.83 4.71
CA VAL A 238 -10.59 -2.07 3.61
C VAL A 238 -12.11 -2.10 3.72
N LYS A 239 -12.72 -0.93 3.63
CA LYS A 239 -14.17 -0.76 3.60
C LYS A 239 -14.58 0.02 2.36
N ALA A 240 -15.62 -0.45 1.67
CA ALA A 240 -16.17 0.23 0.49
C ALA A 240 -17.67 -0.05 0.35
N ASN A 241 -18.36 0.76 -0.43
CA ASN A 241 -19.70 0.36 -0.90
C ASN A 241 -19.55 -0.74 -1.95
N ARG A 242 -20.61 -1.52 -2.16
CA ARG A 242 -20.67 -2.47 -3.27
C ARG A 242 -21.27 -1.76 -4.48
N ASP A 243 -20.63 -1.92 -5.62
CA ASP A 243 -21.25 -1.54 -6.89
C ASP A 243 -22.37 -2.53 -7.25
N PHE A 244 -23.53 -2.01 -7.60
CA PHE A 244 -24.69 -2.77 -8.07
C PHE A 244 -25.14 -2.35 -9.48
N THR A 245 -24.32 -1.57 -10.18
CA THR A 245 -24.68 -1.05 -11.51
C THR A 245 -24.44 -2.05 -12.63
N VAL A 246 -23.93 -3.25 -12.33
CA VAL A 246 -23.62 -4.31 -13.30
C VAL A 246 -24.66 -5.43 -13.22
#